data_7164801ad73b54abed793db94e88bfb7
#
_entry.id   7164801ad73b54abed793db94e88bfb7
#
_cell.length_a   1.000
_cell.length_b   1.000
_cell.length_c   1.000
_cell.angle_alpha   90.00
_cell.angle_beta   90.00
_cell.angle_gamma   90.00
#
_symmetry.space_group_name_H-M   'P 1'
#
loop_
_entity.id
_entity.type
_entity.pdbx_description
1 polymer ?
#
loop_
_entity_poly.entity_id
_entity_poly.type
_entity_poly.pdbx_seq_one_letter_code
_entity_poly.pdbx_strand_id
1 'polypeptide(L)'
;MPRPRNKQIALSETSFYHLTYRCVRRSFLCGEMDGFNFEHRREWIVERLRLLTSMFAIDVASYAIMMNHYHVLVRVNVEKAAAWSAAEIFELWGILFQVPDFLKQYLAGHLIEDDDIQAAENMIEIYRERLTSISWFMRCLNEHIARLANFEDKCSGRFWEGRFKSQAILDEKALINTMVYIDLNPIRAKIAETPESSAYTSIAERIAPRNLASDVTCAFH
;
A
#
# COMPACT_ATOMS: atom_id res chain seq x y z
N MET A 1 22.86 -12.35 -5.25
CA MET A 1 22.35 -11.08 -5.82
C MET A 1 20.84 -10.97 -5.63
N PRO A 2 20.28 -9.81 -5.31
CA PRO A 2 18.83 -9.65 -5.22
C PRO A 2 18.18 -9.87 -6.58
N ARG A 3 17.13 -10.68 -6.64
CA ARG A 3 16.37 -10.92 -7.88
C ARG A 3 15.69 -9.63 -8.36
N PRO A 4 15.64 -9.35 -9.68
CA PRO A 4 14.87 -8.22 -10.23
C PRO A 4 13.38 -8.32 -9.88
N ARG A 5 12.71 -7.19 -9.69
CA ARG A 5 11.28 -7.14 -9.30
C ARG A 5 10.34 -7.78 -10.32
N ASN A 6 10.59 -7.57 -11.60
CA ASN A 6 9.82 -8.18 -12.69
C ASN A 6 9.89 -9.73 -12.70
N LYS A 7 10.87 -10.33 -11.99
CA LYS A 7 10.94 -11.78 -11.78
C LYS A 7 10.32 -12.25 -10.45
N GLN A 8 9.91 -11.31 -9.59
CA GLN A 8 9.29 -11.59 -8.29
C GLN A 8 7.79 -11.32 -8.29
N ILE A 9 7.32 -10.44 -9.18
CA ILE A 9 5.92 -10.06 -9.34
C ILE A 9 5.55 -10.42 -10.77
N ALA A 10 4.76 -11.49 -10.93
CA ALA A 10 4.27 -11.99 -12.20
C ALA A 10 2.74 -12.09 -12.10
N LEU A 11 2.04 -11.05 -12.57
CA LEU A 11 0.58 -10.96 -12.51
C LEU A 11 -0.12 -12.02 -13.39
N SER A 12 0.61 -12.64 -14.33
CA SER A 12 0.14 -13.79 -15.09
C SER A 12 -0.05 -15.05 -14.23
N GLU A 13 0.68 -15.16 -13.11
CA GLU A 13 0.63 -16.34 -12.25
C GLU A 13 -0.34 -16.17 -11.09
N THR A 14 -0.40 -14.97 -10.51
CA THR A 14 -1.29 -14.64 -9.41
C THR A 14 -1.47 -13.13 -9.28
N SER A 15 -2.63 -12.73 -8.78
CA SER A 15 -2.89 -11.35 -8.38
C SER A 15 -2.56 -11.08 -6.90
N PHE A 16 -2.31 -12.11 -6.07
CA PHE A 16 -2.12 -11.97 -4.64
C PHE A 16 -0.64 -12.03 -4.22
N TYR A 17 -0.24 -11.08 -3.38
CA TYR A 17 1.14 -10.98 -2.88
C TYR A 17 1.17 -10.63 -1.40
N HIS A 18 1.94 -11.42 -0.63
CA HIS A 18 2.29 -11.07 0.73
C HIS A 18 3.55 -10.19 0.73
N LEU A 19 3.42 -9.00 1.28
CA LEU A 19 4.47 -8.00 1.34
C LEU A 19 4.90 -7.79 2.77
N THR A 20 6.22 -7.68 2.99
CA THR A 20 6.79 -7.40 4.32
C THR A 20 7.89 -6.38 4.20
N TYR A 21 7.90 -5.41 5.09
CA TYR A 21 8.98 -4.44 5.19
C TYR A 21 9.39 -4.19 6.62
N ARG A 22 10.69 -4.01 6.85
CA ARG A 22 11.29 -3.89 8.18
C ARG A 22 12.16 -2.65 8.28
N CYS A 23 12.18 -2.03 9.47
CA CYS A 23 13.08 -0.93 9.80
C CYS A 23 14.54 -1.38 9.92
N VAL A 24 15.48 -0.47 9.64
CA VAL A 24 16.91 -0.71 9.80
C VAL A 24 17.25 -1.03 11.25
N ARG A 25 18.29 -1.90 11.43
CA ARG A 25 18.85 -2.26 12.76
C ARG A 25 17.79 -2.76 13.76
N ARG A 26 16.64 -3.25 13.27
CA ARG A 26 15.47 -3.61 14.09
C ARG A 26 14.98 -2.46 14.97
N SER A 27 15.26 -1.21 14.56
CA SER A 27 14.70 -0.02 15.19
C SER A 27 13.18 -0.10 15.25
N PHE A 28 12.60 0.60 16.20
CA PHE A 28 11.15 0.58 16.36
C PHE A 28 10.48 1.39 15.26
N LEU A 29 9.57 0.74 14.56
CA LEU A 29 8.59 1.41 13.71
C LEU A 29 7.54 2.06 14.63
N CYS A 30 7.08 1.29 15.61
CA CYS A 30 6.03 1.61 16.56
C CYS A 30 6.35 0.99 17.91
N GLY A 31 5.60 1.34 18.96
CA GLY A 31 5.76 0.78 20.30
C GLY A 31 6.53 1.70 21.25
N GLU A 32 6.84 1.19 22.44
CA GLU A 32 7.58 1.92 23.47
C GLU A 32 9.03 1.45 23.53
N MET A 33 9.96 2.39 23.58
CA MET A 33 11.40 2.10 23.75
C MET A 33 12.09 3.26 24.44
N ASP A 34 12.92 2.95 25.45
CA ASP A 34 13.78 3.91 26.14
C ASP A 34 13.05 5.18 26.63
N GLY A 35 11.77 5.04 27.03
CA GLY A 35 10.94 6.14 27.49
C GLY A 35 10.25 6.93 26.37
N PHE A 36 10.41 6.55 25.11
CA PHE A 36 9.70 7.10 23.97
C PHE A 36 8.57 6.19 23.53
N ASN A 37 7.43 6.79 23.18
CA ASN A 37 6.26 6.06 22.65
C ASN A 37 6.02 6.45 21.19
N PHE A 38 6.11 5.46 20.30
CA PHE A 38 5.91 5.57 18.86
C PHE A 38 4.64 4.88 18.36
N GLU A 39 3.67 4.57 19.24
CA GLU A 39 2.43 3.86 18.86
C GLU A 39 1.62 4.59 17.79
N HIS A 40 1.60 5.93 17.82
CA HIS A 40 0.92 6.77 16.82
C HIS A 40 1.40 6.54 15.38
N ARG A 41 2.62 6.03 15.18
CA ARG A 41 3.15 5.72 13.83
C ARG A 41 2.39 4.57 13.16
N ARG A 42 1.69 3.73 13.93
CA ARG A 42 0.81 2.69 13.37
C ARG A 42 -0.35 3.30 12.61
N GLU A 43 -0.92 4.36 13.16
CA GLU A 43 -2.01 5.10 12.53
C GLU A 43 -1.58 5.70 11.19
N TRP A 44 -0.39 6.30 11.10
CA TRP A 44 0.16 6.80 9.85
C TRP A 44 0.20 5.74 8.74
N ILE A 45 0.54 4.49 9.10
CA ILE A 45 0.59 3.40 8.14
C ILE A 45 -0.82 3.01 7.70
N VAL A 46 -1.76 2.89 8.63
CA VAL A 46 -3.16 2.52 8.33
C VAL A 46 -3.82 3.58 7.47
N GLU A 47 -3.71 4.85 7.85
CA GLU A 47 -4.25 5.97 7.07
C GLU A 47 -3.65 6.02 5.66
N ARG A 48 -2.32 5.82 5.58
CA ARG A 48 -1.67 5.81 4.27
C ARG A 48 -2.07 4.61 3.42
N LEU A 49 -2.26 3.42 4.01
CA LEU A 49 -2.80 2.25 3.31
C LEU A 49 -4.21 2.53 2.78
N ARG A 50 -5.09 3.12 3.58
CA ARG A 50 -6.46 3.49 3.16
C ARG A 50 -6.43 4.47 1.99
N LEU A 51 -5.61 5.52 2.06
CA LEU A 51 -5.45 6.47 0.96
C LEU A 51 -4.95 5.76 -0.31
N LEU A 52 -3.94 4.91 -0.21
CA LEU A 52 -3.38 4.23 -1.38
C LEU A 52 -4.35 3.23 -2.00
N THR A 53 -5.15 2.52 -1.21
CA THR A 53 -6.18 1.60 -1.75
C THR A 53 -7.32 2.33 -2.46
N SER A 54 -7.61 3.58 -2.09
CA SER A 54 -8.59 4.39 -2.82
C SER A 54 -8.09 4.86 -4.19
N MET A 55 -6.77 4.92 -4.39
CA MET A 55 -6.15 5.43 -5.63
C MET A 55 -5.63 4.34 -6.54
N PHE A 56 -5.02 3.31 -5.98
CA PHE A 56 -4.42 2.22 -6.73
C PHE A 56 -5.46 1.15 -7.08
N ALA A 57 -5.23 0.42 -8.15
CA ALA A 57 -5.93 -0.83 -8.42
C ALA A 57 -5.33 -1.97 -7.59
N ILE A 58 -5.15 -1.72 -6.30
CA ILE A 58 -4.55 -2.66 -5.35
C ILE A 58 -5.42 -2.66 -4.09
N ASP A 59 -6.02 -3.81 -3.83
CA ASP A 59 -6.84 -4.06 -2.65
C ASP A 59 -5.97 -4.64 -1.53
N VAL A 60 -6.26 -4.30 -0.27
CA VAL A 60 -5.60 -4.88 0.90
C VAL A 60 -6.52 -5.93 1.52
N ALA A 61 -6.14 -7.20 1.42
CA ALA A 61 -6.91 -8.32 1.96
C ALA A 61 -6.65 -8.56 3.46
N SER A 62 -5.42 -8.34 3.92
CA SER A 62 -5.05 -8.45 5.33
C SER A 62 -3.80 -7.63 5.62
N TYR A 63 -3.69 -7.07 6.84
CA TYR A 63 -2.49 -6.40 7.32
C TYR A 63 -2.29 -6.57 8.82
N ALA A 64 -1.02 -6.46 9.26
CA ALA A 64 -0.64 -6.38 10.66
C ALA A 64 0.60 -5.48 10.82
N ILE A 65 0.51 -4.47 11.68
CA ILE A 65 1.59 -3.53 11.94
C ILE A 65 2.26 -3.90 13.26
N MET A 66 3.50 -4.40 13.13
CA MET A 66 4.31 -4.90 14.22
C MET A 66 5.26 -3.82 14.72
N MET A 67 5.98 -4.08 15.81
CA MET A 67 6.89 -3.10 16.42
C MET A 67 7.99 -2.59 15.49
N ASN A 68 8.55 -3.44 14.63
CA ASN A 68 9.68 -3.08 13.76
C ASN A 68 9.50 -3.45 12.28
N HIS A 69 8.33 -3.96 11.91
CA HIS A 69 7.97 -4.32 10.54
C HIS A 69 6.45 -4.38 10.41
N TYR A 70 5.99 -4.51 9.19
CA TYR A 70 4.58 -4.77 8.93
C TYR A 70 4.42 -5.85 7.84
N HIS A 71 3.27 -6.49 7.87
CA HIS A 71 2.78 -7.40 6.85
C HIS A 71 1.57 -6.81 6.16
N VAL A 72 1.53 -6.91 4.84
CA VAL A 72 0.35 -6.55 4.04
C VAL A 72 0.14 -7.63 2.98
N LEU A 73 -1.05 -8.17 2.90
CA LEU A 73 -1.50 -9.06 1.84
C LEU A 73 -2.32 -8.22 0.86
N VAL A 74 -1.86 -8.13 -0.36
CA VAL A 74 -2.50 -7.33 -1.41
C VAL A 74 -3.00 -8.19 -2.56
N ARG A 75 -4.05 -7.69 -3.21
CA ARG A 75 -4.53 -8.17 -4.51
C ARG A 75 -4.37 -7.04 -5.54
N VAL A 76 -3.71 -7.32 -6.66
CA VAL A 76 -3.70 -6.40 -7.80
C VAL A 76 -4.94 -6.66 -8.65
N ASN A 77 -5.78 -5.64 -8.78
CA ASN A 77 -7.03 -5.70 -9.54
C ASN A 77 -6.82 -5.08 -10.93
N VAL A 78 -6.29 -5.89 -11.84
CA VAL A 78 -6.00 -5.44 -13.22
C VAL A 78 -7.28 -5.02 -13.96
N GLU A 79 -8.40 -5.69 -13.71
CA GLU A 79 -9.70 -5.41 -14.32
C GLU A 79 -10.21 -4.02 -13.91
N LYS A 80 -10.08 -3.67 -12.63
CA LYS A 80 -10.40 -2.33 -12.10
C LYS A 80 -9.61 -1.25 -12.85
N ALA A 81 -8.30 -1.44 -13.02
CA ALA A 81 -7.46 -0.48 -13.72
C ALA A 81 -7.78 -0.38 -15.23
N ALA A 82 -8.12 -1.50 -15.85
CA ALA A 82 -8.51 -1.53 -17.27
C ALA A 82 -9.82 -0.79 -17.53
N ALA A 83 -10.73 -0.76 -16.54
CA ALA A 83 -12.00 -0.06 -16.63
C ALA A 83 -11.89 1.46 -16.47
N TRP A 84 -10.80 1.97 -15.92
CA TRP A 84 -10.63 3.42 -15.71
C TRP A 84 -10.48 4.18 -17.03
N SER A 85 -11.23 5.27 -17.15
CA SER A 85 -11.06 6.28 -18.19
C SER A 85 -9.77 7.07 -18.01
N ALA A 86 -9.35 7.81 -19.03
CA ALA A 86 -8.23 8.74 -18.95
C ALA A 86 -8.42 9.80 -17.85
N ALA A 87 -9.64 10.32 -17.69
CA ALA A 87 -9.98 11.30 -16.68
C ALA A 87 -9.82 10.72 -15.26
N GLU A 88 -10.32 9.52 -15.00
CA GLU A 88 -10.19 8.86 -13.71
C GLU A 88 -8.73 8.58 -13.36
N ILE A 89 -7.92 8.10 -14.31
CA ILE A 89 -6.46 7.89 -14.08
C ILE A 89 -5.77 9.20 -13.70
N PHE A 90 -6.13 10.27 -14.37
CA PHE A 90 -5.59 11.59 -14.14
C PHE A 90 -5.95 12.11 -12.74
N GLU A 91 -7.22 11.97 -12.33
CA GLU A 91 -7.68 12.34 -10.99
C GLU A 91 -6.98 11.53 -9.91
N LEU A 92 -6.94 10.19 -10.06
CA LEU A 92 -6.29 9.29 -9.12
C LEU A 92 -4.79 9.59 -8.97
N TRP A 93 -4.09 9.82 -10.09
CA TRP A 93 -2.68 10.19 -10.07
C TRP A 93 -2.47 11.56 -9.41
N GLY A 94 -3.36 12.51 -9.67
CA GLY A 94 -3.33 13.87 -9.16
C GLY A 94 -3.41 14.00 -7.64
N ILE A 95 -3.93 12.98 -6.94
CA ILE A 95 -4.02 12.98 -5.47
C ILE A 95 -2.63 13.04 -4.80
N LEU A 96 -1.62 12.41 -5.40
CA LEU A 96 -0.27 12.35 -4.82
C LEU A 96 0.81 13.05 -5.63
N PHE A 97 0.57 13.27 -6.92
CA PHE A 97 1.59 13.74 -7.84
C PHE A 97 1.10 14.93 -8.64
N GLN A 98 2.02 15.80 -9.01
CA GLN A 98 1.70 16.88 -9.94
C GLN A 98 1.40 16.30 -11.32
N VAL A 99 0.37 16.83 -11.93
CA VAL A 99 -0.04 16.46 -13.28
C VAL A 99 0.42 17.56 -14.24
N PRO A 100 1.18 17.21 -15.30
CA PRO A 100 1.62 18.15 -16.31
C PRO A 100 0.44 18.87 -17.00
N ASP A 101 0.62 20.16 -17.31
CA ASP A 101 -0.47 20.98 -17.88
C ASP A 101 -0.92 20.50 -19.25
N PHE A 102 -0.05 19.92 -20.07
CA PHE A 102 -0.43 19.37 -21.36
C PHE A 102 -1.47 18.24 -21.26
N LEU A 103 -1.42 17.43 -20.17
CA LEU A 103 -2.44 16.40 -19.91
C LEU A 103 -3.79 17.02 -19.54
N LYS A 104 -3.80 18.17 -18.85
CA LYS A 104 -5.04 18.90 -18.57
C LYS A 104 -5.64 19.44 -19.85
N GLN A 105 -4.78 19.94 -20.77
CA GLN A 105 -5.21 20.40 -22.10
C GLN A 105 -5.75 19.27 -22.96
N TYR A 106 -5.14 18.07 -22.90
CA TYR A 106 -5.65 16.87 -23.56
C TYR A 106 -7.08 16.52 -23.12
N LEU A 107 -7.32 16.46 -21.80
CA LEU A 107 -8.65 16.16 -21.26
C LEU A 107 -9.69 17.24 -21.58
N ALA A 108 -9.26 18.49 -21.73
CA ALA A 108 -10.11 19.60 -22.14
C ALA A 108 -10.36 19.64 -23.66
N GLY A 109 -9.75 18.74 -24.43
CA GLY A 109 -9.86 18.70 -25.89
C GLY A 109 -9.12 19.85 -26.59
N HIS A 110 -8.14 20.46 -25.95
CA HIS A 110 -7.41 21.62 -26.47
C HIS A 110 -6.11 21.26 -27.21
N LEU A 111 -5.68 19.99 -27.19
CA LEU A 111 -4.53 19.54 -27.99
C LEU A 111 -4.97 19.32 -29.44
N ILE A 112 -4.20 19.83 -30.37
CA ILE A 112 -4.50 19.82 -31.81
C ILE A 112 -3.48 18.97 -32.57
N GLU A 113 -2.22 18.98 -32.15
CA GLU A 113 -1.14 18.24 -32.80
C GLU A 113 -1.21 16.74 -32.45
N ASP A 114 -1.16 15.87 -33.45
CA ASP A 114 -1.23 14.40 -33.29
C ASP A 114 -0.13 13.87 -32.36
N ASP A 115 1.09 14.41 -32.45
CA ASP A 115 2.21 14.01 -31.62
C ASP A 115 1.97 14.32 -30.12
N ASP A 116 1.34 15.46 -29.81
CA ASP A 116 1.00 15.84 -28.44
C ASP A 116 -0.14 14.96 -27.87
N ILE A 117 -1.12 14.64 -28.71
CA ILE A 117 -2.19 13.72 -28.34
C ILE A 117 -1.62 12.34 -28.03
N GLN A 118 -0.77 11.80 -28.89
CA GLN A 118 -0.13 10.51 -28.68
C GLN A 118 0.77 10.50 -27.44
N ALA A 119 1.48 11.60 -27.17
CA ALA A 119 2.28 11.74 -25.95
C ALA A 119 1.40 11.72 -24.70
N ALA A 120 0.24 12.38 -24.72
CA ALA A 120 -0.71 12.38 -23.62
C ALA A 120 -1.29 10.97 -23.36
N GLU A 121 -1.70 10.26 -24.40
CA GLU A 121 -2.20 8.88 -24.29
C GLU A 121 -1.15 7.94 -23.74
N ASN A 122 0.08 8.01 -24.22
CA ASN A 122 1.20 7.22 -23.68
C ASN A 122 1.46 7.52 -22.19
N MET A 123 1.35 8.77 -21.79
CA MET A 123 1.56 9.16 -20.38
C MET A 123 0.42 8.62 -19.49
N ILE A 124 -0.81 8.63 -19.96
CA ILE A 124 -1.97 8.05 -19.25
C ILE A 124 -1.77 6.55 -19.04
N GLU A 125 -1.29 5.82 -20.06
CA GLU A 125 -1.01 4.39 -19.92
C GLU A 125 0.14 4.13 -18.92
N ILE A 126 1.19 4.96 -18.93
CA ILE A 126 2.25 4.90 -17.91
C ILE A 126 1.66 5.09 -16.49
N TYR A 127 0.71 6.01 -16.30
CA TYR A 127 0.07 6.21 -15.01
C TYR A 127 -0.84 5.03 -14.64
N ARG A 128 -1.59 4.45 -15.59
CA ARG A 128 -2.36 3.22 -15.39
C ARG A 128 -1.48 2.07 -14.91
N GLU A 129 -0.34 1.84 -15.57
CA GLU A 129 0.63 0.83 -15.17
C GLU A 129 1.19 1.09 -13.75
N ARG A 130 1.48 2.35 -13.42
CA ARG A 130 1.97 2.71 -12.09
C ARG A 130 0.92 2.49 -10.99
N LEU A 131 -0.34 2.80 -11.28
CA LEU A 131 -1.46 2.60 -10.35
C LEU A 131 -1.81 1.12 -10.13
N THR A 132 -1.32 0.19 -10.97
CA THR A 132 -1.37 -1.27 -10.75
C THR A 132 -0.11 -1.85 -10.18
N SER A 133 0.95 -1.04 -10.03
CA SER A 133 2.27 -1.52 -9.64
C SER A 133 2.43 -1.63 -8.12
N ILE A 134 2.62 -2.85 -7.61
CA ILE A 134 2.99 -3.10 -6.21
C ILE A 134 4.26 -2.29 -5.83
N SER A 135 5.20 -2.11 -6.75
CA SER A 135 6.42 -1.34 -6.48
C SER A 135 6.13 0.15 -6.25
N TRP A 136 5.21 0.73 -7.01
CA TRP A 136 4.76 2.12 -6.82
C TRP A 136 3.94 2.28 -5.56
N PHE A 137 3.00 1.38 -5.30
CA PHE A 137 2.22 1.34 -4.07
C PHE A 137 3.13 1.32 -2.83
N MET A 138 4.08 0.38 -2.79
CA MET A 138 5.04 0.25 -1.69
C MET A 138 5.99 1.45 -1.59
N ARG A 139 6.36 2.05 -2.72
CA ARG A 139 7.13 3.29 -2.72
C ARG A 139 6.35 4.42 -2.05
N CYS A 140 5.10 4.67 -2.49
CA CYS A 140 4.24 5.72 -1.96
C CYS A 140 3.94 5.54 -0.46
N LEU A 141 3.82 4.30 0.02
CA LEU A 141 3.67 3.98 1.44
C LEU A 141 4.97 4.29 2.19
N ASN A 142 6.06 3.69 1.75
CA ASN A 142 7.28 3.64 2.55
C ASN A 142 8.08 4.94 2.56
N GLU A 143 8.10 5.69 1.46
CA GLU A 143 8.73 7.01 1.42
C GLU A 143 8.00 8.00 2.34
N HIS A 144 6.66 7.93 2.37
CA HIS A 144 5.86 8.78 3.24
C HIS A 144 6.17 8.52 4.71
N ILE A 145 6.10 7.26 5.15
CA ILE A 145 6.39 6.87 6.54
C ILE A 145 7.83 7.20 6.94
N ALA A 146 8.80 6.93 6.05
CA ALA A 146 10.19 7.25 6.31
C ALA A 146 10.44 8.75 6.50
N ARG A 147 9.76 9.61 5.71
CA ARG A 147 9.87 11.07 5.86
C ARG A 147 9.29 11.56 7.18
N LEU A 148 8.10 11.06 7.55
CA LEU A 148 7.47 11.42 8.83
C LEU A 148 8.33 10.99 10.02
N ALA A 149 8.78 9.73 10.04
CA ALA A 149 9.59 9.19 11.11
C ALA A 149 10.94 9.92 11.23
N ASN A 150 11.65 10.15 10.12
CA ASN A 150 12.91 10.89 10.12
C ASN A 150 12.73 12.35 10.59
N PHE A 151 11.61 12.98 10.22
CA PHE A 151 11.29 14.33 10.68
C PHE A 151 11.05 14.37 12.20
N GLU A 152 10.25 13.44 12.71
CA GLU A 152 9.96 13.31 14.15
C GLU A 152 11.24 12.99 14.95
N ASP A 153 12.04 12.03 14.45
CA ASP A 153 13.28 11.61 15.09
C ASP A 153 14.43 12.64 14.92
N LYS A 154 14.19 13.75 14.19
CA LYS A 154 15.19 14.77 13.85
C LYS A 154 16.46 14.17 13.24
N CYS A 155 16.31 13.15 12.42
CA CYS A 155 17.42 12.45 11.79
C CYS A 155 17.27 12.40 10.26
N SER A 156 18.34 11.99 9.61
CA SER A 156 18.36 11.74 8.16
C SER A 156 18.92 10.36 7.89
N GLY A 157 18.60 9.81 6.72
CA GLY A 157 19.15 8.54 6.28
C GLY A 157 18.10 7.47 6.04
N ARG A 158 18.58 6.24 6.00
CA ARG A 158 17.74 5.09 5.66
C ARG A 158 16.91 4.65 6.87
N PHE A 159 15.59 4.71 6.72
CA PHE A 159 14.63 4.21 7.71
C PHE A 159 14.32 2.71 7.51
N TRP A 160 14.25 2.23 6.27
CA TRP A 160 13.90 0.86 5.92
C TRP A 160 15.11 0.01 5.57
N GLU A 161 15.06 -1.28 5.96
CA GLU A 161 16.11 -2.27 5.68
C GLU A 161 16.01 -2.79 4.23
N GLY A 162 16.88 -2.28 3.35
CA GLY A 162 16.97 -2.76 1.96
C GLY A 162 15.73 -2.47 1.13
N ARG A 163 15.16 -3.51 0.51
CA ARG A 163 13.91 -3.48 -0.26
C ARG A 163 12.85 -4.34 0.43
N PHE A 164 11.58 -3.96 0.31
CA PHE A 164 10.51 -4.81 0.82
C PHE A 164 10.57 -6.23 0.21
N LYS A 165 10.14 -7.24 0.96
CA LYS A 165 10.02 -8.61 0.49
C LYS A 165 8.62 -8.80 -0.11
N SER A 166 8.52 -9.59 -1.17
CA SER A 166 7.26 -10.00 -1.79
C SER A 166 7.25 -11.49 -2.02
N GLN A 167 6.16 -12.13 -1.67
CA GLN A 167 5.90 -13.55 -1.88
C GLN A 167 4.59 -13.68 -2.64
N ALA A 168 4.62 -14.33 -3.79
CA ALA A 168 3.42 -14.67 -4.57
C ALA A 168 2.59 -15.72 -3.82
N ILE A 169 1.27 -15.58 -3.86
CA ILE A 169 0.30 -16.51 -3.28
C ILE A 169 -0.39 -17.19 -4.45
N LEU A 170 -0.13 -18.49 -4.65
CA LEU A 170 -0.46 -19.18 -5.88
C LEU A 170 -1.80 -19.95 -5.83
N ASP A 171 -2.35 -20.16 -4.64
CA ASP A 171 -3.61 -20.90 -4.48
C ASP A 171 -4.42 -20.37 -3.29
N GLU A 172 -5.70 -20.77 -3.23
CA GLU A 172 -6.63 -20.34 -2.20
C GLU A 172 -6.23 -20.81 -0.80
N LYS A 173 -5.66 -22.00 -0.67
CA LYS A 173 -5.18 -22.52 0.62
C LYS A 173 -4.02 -21.68 1.15
N ALA A 174 -3.07 -21.31 0.28
CA ALA A 174 -1.98 -20.42 0.62
C ALA A 174 -2.50 -19.02 0.99
N LEU A 175 -3.54 -18.53 0.30
CA LEU A 175 -4.19 -17.27 0.60
C LEU A 175 -4.76 -17.26 2.02
N ILE A 176 -5.61 -18.22 2.35
CA ILE A 176 -6.23 -18.35 3.67
C ILE A 176 -5.17 -18.50 4.76
N ASN A 177 -4.18 -19.38 4.56
CA ASN A 177 -3.09 -19.56 5.50
C ASN A 177 -2.29 -18.31 5.75
N THR A 178 -2.06 -17.51 4.70
CA THR A 178 -1.34 -16.23 4.81
C THR A 178 -2.18 -15.18 5.55
N MET A 179 -3.47 -15.10 5.29
CA MET A 179 -4.38 -14.23 6.05
C MET A 179 -4.35 -14.58 7.54
N VAL A 180 -4.56 -15.84 7.89
CA VAL A 180 -4.51 -16.32 9.29
C VAL A 180 -3.14 -16.03 9.92
N TYR A 181 -2.05 -16.27 9.18
CA TYR A 181 -0.70 -15.94 9.65
C TYR A 181 -0.54 -14.47 10.00
N ILE A 182 -1.02 -13.57 9.13
CA ILE A 182 -0.95 -12.12 9.33
C ILE A 182 -1.82 -11.70 10.52
N ASP A 183 -3.06 -12.17 10.57
CA ASP A 183 -4.02 -11.83 11.60
C ASP A 183 -3.58 -12.27 13.02
N LEU A 184 -2.92 -13.43 13.12
CA LEU A 184 -2.42 -13.95 14.38
C LEU A 184 -0.97 -13.52 14.71
N ASN A 185 -0.34 -12.72 13.87
CA ASN A 185 1.05 -12.31 14.08
C ASN A 185 1.26 -11.53 15.39
N PRO A 186 0.39 -10.56 15.79
CA PRO A 186 0.52 -9.87 17.06
C PRO A 186 0.41 -10.80 18.28
N ILE A 187 -0.47 -11.80 18.22
CA ILE A 187 -0.64 -12.79 19.30
C ILE A 187 0.62 -13.66 19.42
N ARG A 188 1.14 -14.17 18.30
CA ARG A 188 2.38 -14.95 18.26
C ARG A 188 3.59 -14.17 18.75
N ALA A 189 3.59 -12.85 18.52
CA ALA A 189 4.63 -11.95 19.00
C ALA A 189 4.39 -11.47 20.44
N LYS A 190 3.32 -11.93 21.11
CA LYS A 190 2.92 -11.52 22.47
C LYS A 190 2.67 -10.01 22.61
N ILE A 191 2.24 -9.36 21.54
CA ILE A 191 1.84 -7.94 21.50
C ILE A 191 0.36 -7.83 21.87
N ALA A 192 -0.45 -8.84 21.55
CA ALA A 192 -1.87 -8.94 21.90
C ALA A 192 -2.17 -10.33 22.44
N GLU A 193 -3.24 -10.46 23.23
CA GLU A 193 -3.69 -11.75 23.77
C GLU A 193 -4.73 -12.41 22.87
N THR A 194 -5.57 -11.63 22.22
CA THR A 194 -6.67 -12.12 21.36
C THR A 194 -6.73 -11.33 20.04
N PRO A 195 -7.43 -11.86 19.01
CA PRO A 195 -7.64 -11.12 17.76
C PRO A 195 -8.35 -9.78 17.99
N GLU A 196 -9.29 -9.71 18.93
CA GLU A 196 -10.05 -8.51 19.27
C GLU A 196 -9.17 -7.43 19.87
N SER A 197 -8.15 -7.82 20.66
CA SER A 197 -7.18 -6.90 21.25
C SER A 197 -6.01 -6.56 20.33
N SER A 198 -5.95 -7.17 19.14
CA SER A 198 -4.89 -6.96 18.14
C SER A 198 -5.07 -5.63 17.39
N ALA A 199 -4.84 -4.50 18.05
CA ALA A 199 -4.93 -3.18 17.44
C ALA A 199 -4.06 -3.09 16.15
N TYR A 200 -4.49 -2.26 15.19
CA TYR A 200 -3.80 -2.02 13.92
C TYR A 200 -3.58 -3.29 13.06
N THR A 201 -4.62 -4.13 13.04
CA THR A 201 -4.71 -5.30 12.18
C THR A 201 -6.05 -5.34 11.46
N SER A 202 -6.08 -5.97 10.30
CA SER A 202 -7.34 -6.19 9.57
C SER A 202 -8.32 -7.09 10.33
N ILE A 203 -7.84 -8.02 11.16
CA ILE A 203 -8.73 -8.87 11.97
C ILE A 203 -9.51 -8.04 12.99
N ALA A 204 -8.85 -7.10 13.67
CA ALA A 204 -9.51 -6.21 14.63
C ALA A 204 -10.58 -5.35 13.93
N GLU A 205 -10.31 -4.82 12.74
CA GLU A 205 -11.30 -4.07 11.96
C GLU A 205 -12.48 -4.94 11.50
N ARG A 206 -12.25 -6.22 11.15
CA ARG A 206 -13.31 -7.16 10.75
C ARG A 206 -14.20 -7.61 11.92
N ILE A 207 -13.65 -7.71 13.14
CA ILE A 207 -14.36 -8.14 14.35
C ILE A 207 -15.07 -6.95 15.01
N ALA A 208 -14.54 -5.72 14.88
CA ALA A 208 -15.14 -4.53 15.46
C ALA A 208 -16.61 -4.40 15.05
N PRO A 209 -17.55 -4.12 15.98
CA PRO A 209 -18.96 -3.93 15.65
C PRO A 209 -19.06 -2.80 14.60
N ARG A 210 -19.70 -3.11 13.45
CA ARG A 210 -20.02 -2.11 12.44
C ARG A 210 -21.03 -1.14 13.04
N ASN A 211 -20.62 0.05 13.38
CA ASN A 211 -21.53 1.15 13.67
C ASN A 211 -22.20 1.56 12.36
N LEU A 212 -23.44 1.16 12.16
CA LEU A 212 -24.29 1.42 10.99
C LEU A 212 -24.52 2.92 10.69
N ALA A 213 -23.93 3.83 11.46
CA ALA A 213 -24.16 5.29 11.35
C ALA A 213 -23.03 6.06 10.63
N SER A 214 -21.97 5.40 10.13
CA SER A 214 -20.85 6.06 9.45
C SER A 214 -20.45 5.41 8.12
N ASP A 215 -21.34 4.63 7.50
CA ASP A 215 -21.08 3.91 6.26
C ASP A 215 -21.24 4.80 5.02
N VAL A 216 -20.31 5.74 4.83
CA VAL A 216 -19.85 6.08 3.50
C VAL A 216 -18.32 6.10 3.56
N THR A 217 -17.66 5.04 3.13
CA THR A 217 -16.22 4.78 2.99
C THR A 217 -15.66 3.74 3.95
N CYS A 218 -15.74 2.49 3.59
CA CYS A 218 -14.67 1.50 3.73
C CYS A 218 -15.20 0.11 3.37
N ALA A 219 -15.26 -0.17 2.09
CA ALA A 219 -15.26 -1.54 1.63
C ALA A 219 -13.83 -1.86 1.17
N PHE A 220 -13.03 -2.41 2.06
CA PHE A 220 -11.98 -3.30 1.63
C PHE A 220 -12.68 -4.55 1.10
N HIS A 221 -12.89 -4.60 -0.21
CA HIS A 221 -13.37 -5.79 -0.92
C HIS A 221 -12.20 -6.53 -1.50
#